data_8d487227da9ed6d8eb48d11c10707d21
#
_entry.id   8d487227da9ed6d8eb48d11c10707d21
#
_cell.length_a   1.000
_cell.length_b   1.000
_cell.length_c   1.000
_cell.angle_alpha   90.00
_cell.angle_beta   90.00
_cell.angle_gamma   90.00
#
_symmetry.space_group_name_H-M   'P 1'
#
loop_
_entity.id
_entity.type
_entity.pdbx_description
1 polymer ?
#
loop_
_entity_poly.entity_id
_entity_poly.type
_entity_poly.pdbx_seq_one_letter_code
_entity_poly.pdbx_strand_id
1 'polypeptide(L)'
;ILYAREIAAVAMDPENRLECFVLGTNDLLKESRARALDNRFAIVPWLALTIVAARAFGLDIIDGVYNDFKDEDGFRKECEHGRTLGMDGKTLIHPSQVGPCNEVFTPTDEEVEWSRKIIDAFSQPANAHKGVITVDGKMVERLHLVMARRTAAIAHAVREIDDWF
;
A
#
# COMPACT_ATOMS: atom_id res chain seq x y z
N ILE A 1 12.16 10.03 10.46
CA ILE A 1 10.96 10.71 9.90
C ILE A 1 11.32 12.09 9.32
N LEU A 2 12.06 12.95 10.06
CA LEU A 2 12.36 14.31 9.61
C LEU A 2 13.08 14.38 8.26
N TYR A 3 13.90 13.41 7.93
CA TYR A 3 14.66 13.30 6.68
C TYR A 3 14.10 12.25 5.70
N ALA A 4 12.84 11.83 5.87
CA ALA A 4 12.26 10.79 5.03
C ALA A 4 12.25 11.17 3.54
N ARG A 5 12.01 12.46 3.23
CA ARG A 5 12.02 12.96 1.85
C ARG A 5 13.44 12.91 1.24
N GLU A 6 14.45 13.33 1.99
CA GLU A 6 15.85 13.34 1.56
C GLU A 6 16.36 11.92 1.35
N ILE A 7 15.98 11.00 2.23
CA ILE A 7 16.30 9.58 2.08
C ILE A 7 15.58 9.00 0.85
N ALA A 8 14.29 9.29 0.67
CA ALA A 8 13.53 8.82 -0.48
C ALA A 8 14.11 9.36 -1.82
N ALA A 9 14.62 10.59 -1.82
CA ALA A 9 15.22 11.21 -3.01
C ALA A 9 16.46 10.45 -3.52
N VAL A 10 17.12 9.63 -2.69
CA VAL A 10 18.25 8.78 -3.10
C VAL A 10 17.82 7.77 -4.17
N ALA A 11 16.55 7.38 -4.23
CA ALA A 11 16.00 6.48 -5.25
C ALA A 11 16.05 7.09 -6.67
N MET A 12 16.23 8.40 -6.80
CA MET A 12 16.38 9.06 -8.11
C MET A 12 17.73 8.78 -8.79
N ASP A 13 18.71 8.29 -8.05
CA ASP A 13 19.98 7.84 -8.58
C ASP A 13 19.86 6.35 -8.96
N PRO A 14 20.00 5.97 -10.25
CA PRO A 14 19.85 4.59 -10.70
C PRO A 14 20.86 3.62 -10.09
N GLU A 15 21.99 4.10 -9.57
CA GLU A 15 22.98 3.26 -8.90
C GLU A 15 22.55 2.87 -7.47
N ASN A 16 21.62 3.61 -6.87
CA ASN A 16 21.02 3.29 -5.59
C ASN A 16 19.83 2.33 -5.80
N ARG A 17 19.86 1.22 -5.11
CA ARG A 17 18.82 0.20 -5.16
C ARG A 17 17.75 0.39 -4.08
N LEU A 18 17.39 1.64 -3.80
CA LEU A 18 16.33 1.94 -2.84
C LEU A 18 14.98 1.79 -3.53
N GLU A 19 14.22 0.78 -3.17
CA GLU A 19 12.92 0.45 -3.76
C GLU A 19 11.77 0.55 -2.74
N CYS A 20 12.08 0.47 -1.46
CA CYS A 20 11.06 0.36 -0.43
C CYS A 20 11.51 0.98 0.90
N PHE A 21 10.55 1.56 1.63
CA PHE A 21 10.69 1.89 3.04
C PHE A 21 10.03 0.82 3.90
N VAL A 22 10.71 0.44 4.98
CA VAL A 22 10.15 -0.41 6.03
C VAL A 22 10.11 0.40 7.33
N LEU A 23 8.94 0.53 7.94
CA LEU A 23 8.74 1.34 9.13
C LEU A 23 9.10 0.57 10.41
N GLY A 24 10.07 1.08 11.18
CA GLY A 24 10.39 0.59 12.51
C GLY A 24 9.50 1.26 13.57
N THR A 25 8.22 0.92 13.65
CA THR A 25 7.24 1.58 14.52
C THR A 25 7.59 1.45 16.01
N ASN A 26 8.16 0.33 16.44
CA ASN A 26 8.63 0.15 17.82
C ASN A 26 9.74 1.14 18.18
N ASP A 27 10.70 1.33 17.29
CA ASP A 27 11.80 2.27 17.50
C ASP A 27 11.31 3.72 17.51
N LEU A 28 10.37 4.05 16.62
CA LEU A 28 9.74 5.37 16.60
C LEU A 28 9.01 5.68 17.91
N LEU A 29 8.25 4.74 18.45
CA LEU A 29 7.58 4.89 19.76
C LEU A 29 8.60 5.09 20.88
N LYS A 30 9.66 4.26 20.91
CA LYS A 30 10.72 4.34 21.91
C LYS A 30 11.44 5.69 21.85
N GLU A 31 11.93 6.09 20.70
CA GLU A 31 12.74 7.31 20.54
C GLU A 31 11.91 8.59 20.80
N SER A 32 10.64 8.59 20.41
CA SER A 32 9.72 9.72 20.63
C SER A 32 9.09 9.74 22.02
N ARG A 33 9.24 8.66 22.80
CA ARG A 33 8.53 8.43 24.07
C ARG A 33 7.00 8.45 23.95
N ALA A 34 6.48 8.20 22.73
CA ALA A 34 5.06 8.06 22.49
C ALA A 34 4.54 6.73 23.04
N ARG A 35 3.23 6.66 23.32
CA ARG A 35 2.59 5.43 23.79
C ARG A 35 1.92 4.73 22.62
N ALA A 36 2.11 3.41 22.52
CA ALA A 36 1.29 2.58 21.67
C ALA A 36 -0.16 2.57 22.20
N LEU A 37 -1.10 2.93 21.35
CA LEU A 37 -2.53 2.81 21.59
C LEU A 37 -3.13 1.99 20.45
N ASP A 38 -4.25 1.36 20.68
CA ASP A 38 -4.91 0.44 19.76
C ASP A 38 -5.15 1.05 18.35
N ASN A 39 -5.34 2.35 18.25
CA ASN A 39 -5.55 3.06 16.99
C ASN A 39 -4.31 3.72 16.40
N ARG A 40 -3.12 3.52 16.99
CA ARG A 40 -1.83 4.11 16.58
C ARG A 40 -1.85 5.64 16.41
N PHE A 41 -2.82 6.33 17.04
CA PHE A 41 -3.06 7.78 16.85
C PHE A 41 -1.78 8.62 17.02
N ALA A 42 -0.95 8.27 18.01
CA ALA A 42 0.29 9.01 18.31
C ALA A 42 1.30 9.03 17.15
N ILE A 43 1.31 8.00 16.31
CA ILE A 43 2.29 7.84 15.23
C ILE A 43 1.71 8.07 13.83
N VAL A 44 0.39 8.19 13.70
CA VAL A 44 -0.28 8.41 12.39
C VAL A 44 0.33 9.58 11.60
N PRO A 45 0.64 10.74 12.20
CA PRO A 45 1.29 11.83 11.46
C PRO A 45 2.64 11.43 10.85
N TRP A 46 3.42 10.60 11.55
CA TRP A 46 4.72 10.14 11.07
C TRP A 46 4.58 9.09 9.96
N LEU A 47 3.60 8.19 10.11
CA LEU A 47 3.26 7.23 9.05
C LEU A 47 2.86 7.99 7.77
N ALA A 48 1.96 8.96 7.88
CA ALA A 48 1.49 9.75 6.75
C ALA A 48 2.63 10.52 6.05
N LEU A 49 3.50 11.18 6.83
CA LEU A 49 4.65 11.90 6.27
C LEU A 49 5.61 10.95 5.52
N THR A 50 5.84 9.76 6.06
CA THR A 50 6.74 8.79 5.43
C THR A 50 6.12 8.21 4.15
N ILE A 51 4.81 7.94 4.16
CA ILE A 51 4.07 7.50 2.97
C ILE A 51 4.18 8.54 1.86
N VAL A 52 3.91 9.81 2.17
CA VAL A 52 3.99 10.90 1.17
C VAL A 52 5.41 11.03 0.63
N ALA A 53 6.43 10.91 1.50
CA ALA A 53 7.83 10.94 1.07
C ALA A 53 8.17 9.77 0.13
N ALA A 54 7.75 8.55 0.47
CA ALA A 54 7.95 7.37 -0.37
C ALA A 54 7.28 7.53 -1.75
N ARG A 55 6.00 7.91 -1.77
CA ARG A 55 5.22 8.08 -3.01
C ARG A 55 5.75 9.19 -3.92
N ALA A 56 6.32 10.26 -3.36
CA ALA A 56 6.91 11.34 -4.14
C ALA A 56 8.09 10.88 -5.02
N PHE A 57 8.73 9.76 -4.66
CA PHE A 57 9.89 9.20 -5.37
C PHE A 57 9.63 7.77 -5.89
N GLY A 58 8.38 7.33 -5.91
CA GLY A 58 7.99 6.04 -6.49
C GLY A 58 8.37 4.81 -5.66
N LEU A 59 8.69 5.00 -4.37
CA LEU A 59 9.02 3.90 -3.45
C LEU A 59 7.77 3.21 -2.93
N ASP A 60 7.88 1.91 -2.71
CA ASP A 60 6.94 1.16 -1.88
C ASP A 60 7.17 1.47 -0.40
N ILE A 61 6.15 1.20 0.43
CA ILE A 61 6.23 1.41 1.87
C ILE A 61 5.51 0.31 2.64
N ILE A 62 6.24 -0.31 3.56
CA ILE A 62 5.82 -1.45 4.37
C ILE A 62 5.64 -0.99 5.82
N ASP A 63 4.49 -1.32 6.39
CA ASP A 63 4.16 -1.03 7.78
C ASP A 63 5.06 -1.78 8.77
N GLY A 64 5.12 -1.29 10.00
CA GLY A 64 5.85 -1.92 11.09
C GLY A 64 5.20 -3.18 11.61
N VAL A 65 5.86 -3.84 12.56
CA VAL A 65 5.40 -5.07 13.19
C VAL A 65 4.20 -4.86 14.13
N TYR A 66 3.37 -5.89 14.27
CA TYR A 66 2.37 -6.02 15.33
C TYR A 66 2.85 -7.03 16.37
N ASN A 67 3.09 -6.56 17.60
CA ASN A 67 3.81 -7.35 18.60
C ASN A 67 2.98 -8.47 19.23
N ASP A 68 1.67 -8.27 19.43
CA ASP A 68 0.79 -9.29 20.00
C ASP A 68 0.31 -10.26 18.90
N PHE A 69 1.14 -11.23 18.55
CA PHE A 69 0.82 -12.22 17.53
C PHE A 69 -0.32 -13.18 17.91
N LYS A 70 -0.86 -13.10 19.14
CA LYS A 70 -2.01 -13.89 19.58
C LYS A 70 -3.33 -13.15 19.37
N ASP A 71 -3.28 -11.83 19.24
CA ASP A 71 -4.44 -10.98 18.97
C ASP A 71 -4.62 -10.81 17.44
N GLU A 72 -5.30 -11.78 16.81
CA GLU A 72 -5.56 -11.75 15.37
C GLU A 72 -6.46 -10.59 14.97
N ASP A 73 -7.47 -10.27 15.77
CA ASP A 73 -8.42 -9.19 15.45
C ASP A 73 -7.73 -7.82 15.47
N GLY A 74 -6.89 -7.56 16.47
CA GLY A 74 -6.07 -6.35 16.54
C GLY A 74 -5.06 -6.27 15.39
N PHE A 75 -4.45 -7.40 15.03
CA PHE A 75 -3.55 -7.48 13.89
C PHE A 75 -4.24 -7.13 12.57
N ARG A 76 -5.43 -7.71 12.29
CA ARG A 76 -6.23 -7.41 11.10
C ARG A 76 -6.60 -5.93 11.01
N LYS A 77 -7.09 -5.35 12.10
CA LYS A 77 -7.41 -3.91 12.18
C LYS A 77 -6.19 -3.04 11.88
N GLU A 78 -5.02 -3.43 12.35
CA GLU A 78 -3.79 -2.68 12.05
C GLU A 78 -3.37 -2.83 10.58
N CYS A 79 -3.52 -4.00 9.97
CA CYS A 79 -3.32 -4.20 8.53
C CYS A 79 -4.27 -3.33 7.70
N GLU A 80 -5.58 -3.35 8.02
CA GLU A 80 -6.60 -2.52 7.37
C GLU A 80 -6.29 -1.02 7.50
N HIS A 81 -5.84 -0.59 8.67
CA HIS A 81 -5.42 0.78 8.89
C HIS A 81 -4.19 1.14 8.02
N GLY A 82 -3.19 0.27 7.95
CA GLY A 82 -2.02 0.45 7.09
C GLY A 82 -2.41 0.55 5.62
N ARG A 83 -3.25 -0.37 5.12
CA ARG A 83 -3.80 -0.36 3.77
C ARG A 83 -4.58 0.93 3.48
N THR A 84 -5.43 1.37 4.42
CA THR A 84 -6.21 2.61 4.30
C THR A 84 -5.32 3.85 4.22
N LEU A 85 -4.20 3.87 4.93
CA LEU A 85 -3.21 4.95 4.84
C LEU A 85 -2.42 4.94 3.52
N GLY A 86 -2.47 3.84 2.76
CA GLY A 86 -1.79 3.69 1.47
C GLY A 86 -0.46 2.92 1.54
N MET A 87 -0.26 2.08 2.55
CA MET A 87 0.89 1.16 2.62
C MET A 87 0.69 -0.06 1.71
N ASP A 88 1.78 -0.68 1.29
CA ASP A 88 1.79 -1.79 0.34
C ASP A 88 1.81 -3.16 1.03
N GLY A 89 2.09 -3.19 2.32
CA GLY A 89 2.18 -4.41 3.10
C GLY A 89 2.58 -4.13 4.55
N LYS A 90 2.95 -5.19 5.27
CA LYS A 90 3.32 -5.13 6.68
C LYS A 90 4.44 -6.10 7.01
N THR A 91 5.35 -5.68 7.90
CA THR A 91 6.36 -6.57 8.47
C THR A 91 5.71 -7.54 9.45
N LEU A 92 6.03 -8.83 9.32
CA LEU A 92 5.46 -9.91 10.12
C LEU A 92 6.55 -10.53 11.02
N ILE A 93 6.16 -10.92 12.21
CA ILE A 93 7.05 -11.55 13.20
C ILE A 93 6.63 -12.96 13.59
N HIS A 94 5.50 -13.45 13.09
CA HIS A 94 5.01 -14.79 13.37
C HIS A 94 4.29 -15.38 12.14
N PRO A 95 4.41 -16.71 11.88
CA PRO A 95 3.76 -17.37 10.75
C PRO A 95 2.24 -17.20 10.72
N SER A 96 1.55 -17.14 11.88
CA SER A 96 0.10 -16.93 11.94
C SER A 96 -0.36 -15.58 11.38
N GLN A 97 0.54 -14.63 11.22
CA GLN A 97 0.22 -13.31 10.66
C GLN A 97 0.21 -13.30 9.12
N VAL A 98 0.77 -14.34 8.47
CA VAL A 98 0.93 -14.35 6.99
C VAL A 98 -0.43 -14.38 6.29
N GLY A 99 -1.28 -15.35 6.62
CA GLY A 99 -2.62 -15.47 6.02
C GLY A 99 -3.44 -14.20 6.16
N PRO A 100 -3.71 -13.72 7.40
CA PRO A 100 -4.47 -12.49 7.63
C PRO A 100 -3.89 -11.26 6.94
N CYS A 101 -2.56 -11.12 6.88
CA CYS A 101 -1.92 -10.02 6.17
C CYS A 101 -2.19 -10.09 4.66
N ASN A 102 -1.98 -11.26 4.06
CA ASN A 102 -2.21 -11.45 2.63
C ASN A 102 -3.68 -11.18 2.27
N GLU A 103 -4.65 -11.67 3.06
CA GLU A 103 -6.06 -11.40 2.86
C GLU A 103 -6.37 -9.90 2.84
N VAL A 104 -5.80 -9.13 3.77
CA VAL A 104 -6.05 -7.68 3.85
C VAL A 104 -5.40 -6.93 2.69
N PHE A 105 -4.16 -7.24 2.30
CA PHE A 105 -3.43 -6.49 1.28
C PHE A 105 -3.70 -6.96 -0.15
N THR A 106 -4.32 -8.14 -0.34
CA THR A 106 -4.79 -8.60 -1.65
C THR A 106 -6.01 -7.79 -2.11
N PRO A 107 -6.05 -7.32 -3.36
CA PRO A 107 -7.22 -6.67 -3.92
C PRO A 107 -8.43 -7.61 -3.93
N THR A 108 -9.62 -7.07 -3.57
CA THR A 108 -10.88 -7.83 -3.66
C THR A 108 -11.29 -8.09 -5.10
N ASP A 109 -12.17 -9.09 -5.31
CA ASP A 109 -12.71 -9.38 -6.65
C ASP A 109 -13.43 -8.16 -7.25
N GLU A 110 -14.15 -7.39 -6.43
CA GLU A 110 -14.81 -6.15 -6.86
C GLU A 110 -13.81 -5.09 -7.29
N GLU A 111 -12.70 -4.92 -6.56
CA GLU A 111 -11.63 -3.98 -6.93
C GLU A 111 -10.97 -4.41 -8.25
N VAL A 112 -10.76 -5.70 -8.44
CA VAL A 112 -10.18 -6.25 -9.67
C VAL A 112 -11.13 -6.08 -10.85
N GLU A 113 -12.42 -6.39 -10.69
CA GLU A 113 -13.42 -6.22 -11.74
C GLU A 113 -13.57 -4.74 -12.14
N TRP A 114 -13.66 -3.85 -11.15
CA TRP A 114 -13.70 -2.41 -11.39
C TRP A 114 -12.46 -1.90 -12.14
N SER A 115 -11.30 -2.37 -11.74
CA SER A 115 -10.03 -2.05 -12.41
C SER A 115 -10.00 -2.51 -13.87
N ARG A 116 -10.50 -3.70 -14.17
CA ARG A 116 -10.62 -4.19 -15.55
C ARG A 116 -11.53 -3.31 -16.39
N LYS A 117 -12.70 -2.95 -15.87
CA LYS A 117 -13.64 -2.04 -16.57
C LYS A 117 -12.99 -0.71 -16.92
N ILE A 118 -12.22 -0.13 -16.00
CA ILE A 118 -11.48 1.13 -16.25
C ILE A 118 -10.44 0.96 -17.34
N ILE A 119 -9.64 -0.11 -17.27
CA ILE A 119 -8.59 -0.39 -18.25
C ILE A 119 -9.20 -0.60 -19.63
N ASP A 120 -10.24 -1.41 -19.73
CA ASP A 120 -10.93 -1.70 -20.98
C ASP A 120 -11.56 -0.44 -21.59
N ALA A 121 -12.21 0.38 -20.78
CA ALA A 121 -12.83 1.62 -21.24
C ALA A 121 -11.81 2.61 -21.81
N PHE A 122 -10.65 2.79 -21.17
CA PHE A 122 -9.58 3.65 -21.68
C PHE A 122 -8.81 3.03 -22.88
N SER A 123 -8.86 1.73 -23.06
CA SER A 123 -8.26 1.03 -24.20
C SER A 123 -9.05 1.22 -25.49
N GLN A 124 -10.32 1.67 -25.42
CA GLN A 124 -11.12 1.94 -26.59
C GLN A 124 -10.55 3.13 -27.37
N PRO A 125 -10.40 3.04 -28.72
CA PRO A 125 -9.87 4.13 -29.56
C PRO A 125 -10.56 5.47 -29.31
N ALA A 126 -11.87 5.47 -29.10
CA ALA A 126 -12.66 6.66 -28.82
C ALA A 126 -12.32 7.37 -27.49
N ASN A 127 -11.65 6.65 -26.57
CA ASN A 127 -11.30 7.15 -25.25
C ASN A 127 -9.79 7.32 -25.04
N ALA A 128 -8.96 6.83 -25.98
CA ALA A 128 -7.51 6.79 -25.84
C ALA A 128 -6.86 8.16 -25.57
N HIS A 129 -7.46 9.25 -26.03
CA HIS A 129 -6.93 10.60 -25.86
C HIS A 129 -7.69 11.43 -24.80
N LYS A 130 -8.74 10.87 -24.18
CA LYS A 130 -9.54 11.60 -23.18
C LYS A 130 -8.84 11.61 -21.82
N GLY A 131 -8.92 12.72 -21.12
CA GLY A 131 -8.51 12.87 -19.72
C GLY A 131 -9.53 12.29 -18.74
N VAL A 132 -10.81 12.34 -19.12
CA VAL A 132 -11.98 11.94 -18.33
C VAL A 132 -12.95 11.16 -19.19
N ILE A 133 -13.51 10.08 -18.66
CA ILE A 133 -14.57 9.27 -19.28
C ILE A 133 -15.62 8.90 -18.24
N THR A 134 -16.73 8.29 -18.68
CA THR A 134 -17.73 7.71 -17.78
C THR A 134 -17.70 6.19 -17.91
N VAL A 135 -17.63 5.47 -16.76
CA VAL A 135 -17.71 4.02 -16.67
C VAL A 135 -18.78 3.68 -15.65
N ASP A 136 -19.79 2.90 -16.02
CA ASP A 136 -20.93 2.52 -15.16
C ASP A 136 -21.57 3.73 -14.45
N GLY A 137 -21.70 4.86 -15.16
CA GLY A 137 -22.28 6.11 -14.63
C GLY A 137 -21.37 6.93 -13.71
N LYS A 138 -20.14 6.47 -13.44
CA LYS A 138 -19.15 7.16 -12.60
C LYS A 138 -18.12 7.88 -13.47
N MET A 139 -17.70 9.07 -13.03
CA MET A 139 -16.61 9.82 -13.66
C MET A 139 -15.27 9.12 -13.34
N VAL A 140 -14.47 8.85 -14.36
CA VAL A 140 -13.17 8.19 -14.26
C VAL A 140 -12.12 9.00 -15.03
N GLU A 141 -11.03 9.30 -14.36
CA GLU A 141 -9.91 10.07 -14.90
C GLU A 141 -8.69 9.18 -15.14
N ARG A 142 -7.68 9.71 -15.83
CA ARG A 142 -6.43 8.97 -16.09
C ARG A 142 -5.68 8.53 -14.84
N LEU A 143 -5.79 9.26 -13.74
CA LEU A 143 -5.23 8.83 -12.46
C LEU A 143 -5.84 7.48 -11.99
N HIS A 144 -7.14 7.30 -12.20
CA HIS A 144 -7.81 6.04 -11.89
C HIS A 144 -7.35 4.88 -12.79
N LEU A 145 -6.96 5.17 -14.05
CA LEU A 145 -6.34 4.16 -14.92
C LEU A 145 -4.99 3.68 -14.37
N VAL A 146 -4.17 4.59 -13.83
CA VAL A 146 -2.90 4.23 -13.20
C VAL A 146 -3.14 3.34 -11.99
N MET A 147 -4.09 3.71 -11.12
CA MET A 147 -4.50 2.90 -9.96
C MET A 147 -5.04 1.53 -10.37
N ALA A 148 -5.92 1.48 -11.38
CA ALA A 148 -6.49 0.24 -11.89
C ALA A 148 -5.43 -0.72 -12.43
N ARG A 149 -4.43 -0.22 -13.14
CA ARG A 149 -3.31 -1.04 -13.63
C ARG A 149 -2.49 -1.63 -12.49
N ARG A 150 -2.24 -0.86 -11.42
CA ARG A 150 -1.56 -1.35 -10.23
C ARG A 150 -2.37 -2.46 -9.56
N THR A 151 -3.66 -2.24 -9.31
CA THR A 151 -4.56 -3.26 -8.72
C THR A 151 -4.57 -4.54 -9.55
N ALA A 152 -4.69 -4.44 -10.87
CA ALA A 152 -4.67 -5.59 -11.76
C ALA A 152 -3.32 -6.34 -11.74
N ALA A 153 -2.20 -5.61 -11.65
CA ALA A 153 -0.86 -6.21 -11.56
C ALA A 153 -0.67 -6.97 -10.25
N ILE A 154 -1.11 -6.39 -9.11
CA ILE A 154 -1.06 -7.08 -7.80
C ILE A 154 -1.91 -8.35 -7.83
N ALA A 155 -3.15 -8.28 -8.33
CA ALA A 155 -4.03 -9.43 -8.42
C ALA A 155 -3.49 -10.53 -9.35
N HIS A 156 -2.75 -10.17 -10.40
CA HIS A 156 -2.08 -11.12 -11.26
C HIS A 156 -0.93 -11.82 -10.53
N ALA A 157 -0.06 -11.05 -9.86
CA ALA A 157 1.07 -11.58 -9.12
C ALA A 157 0.64 -12.53 -7.98
N VAL A 158 -0.44 -12.20 -7.27
CA VAL A 158 -0.99 -13.08 -6.21
C VAL A 158 -1.41 -14.42 -6.81
N ARG A 159 -2.13 -14.44 -7.94
CA ARG A 159 -2.55 -15.70 -8.60
C ARG A 159 -1.38 -16.56 -9.06
N GLU A 160 -0.33 -15.94 -9.62
CA GLU A 160 0.87 -16.66 -10.01
C GLU A 160 1.56 -17.33 -8.82
N ILE A 161 1.54 -16.68 -7.63
CA ILE A 161 2.12 -17.27 -6.41
C ILE A 161 1.26 -18.44 -5.91
N ASP A 162 -0.07 -18.31 -5.92
CA ASP A 162 -1.00 -19.35 -5.48
C ASP A 162 -0.91 -20.62 -6.37
N ASP A 163 -0.59 -20.47 -7.65
CA ASP A 163 -0.37 -21.59 -8.59
C ASP A 163 0.95 -22.36 -8.32
N TRP A 164 1.85 -21.82 -7.47
CA TRP A 164 3.14 -22.45 -7.12
C TRP A 164 3.08 -23.31 -5.85
N PHE A 165 2.01 -23.23 -5.07
CA PHE A 165 1.80 -23.94 -3.80
C PHE A 165 0.57 -24.84 -3.85
#